data_b5663cd620361d3b3f3dfa86225035a3
#
_entry.id   b5663cd620361d3b3f3dfa86225035a3
#
_cell.length_a   1.000
_cell.length_b   1.000
_cell.length_c   1.000
_cell.angle_alpha   90.00
_cell.angle_beta   90.00
_cell.angle_gamma   90.00
#
_symmetry.space_group_name_H-M   'P 1'
#
loop_
_entity.id
_entity.type
_entity.pdbx_description
1 polymer ?
#
loop_
_entity_poly.entity_id
_entity_poly.type
_entity_poly.pdbx_seq_one_letter_code
_entity_poly.pdbx_strand_id
1 'polypeptide(L)'
;MVLDIIVIGGGPAGLTAGIYARTRNLSTLILEAEQAGGQLAWLYPTKSVYDYPSYIGIEGEDLGQMFVEHARVNGCEIREGETVERVKGGKNSFLVTTNKGTYEGRTIILAIGNGLFNPRRLGIPGEAEFEGKGVHYRVRDRRDFKNKRVLVVGGGDSALEIALEVVAGAREVTLVHRRAEFRAMEKNVEALLKSPVKVLYNSELVNIEGADGALDAVVYDNQTLDKTVKRVEAIIINVGFEPLQTKVEKWGLELEGDRNIKVKPDMSTSVPGIFACGDVVWYPSKEKRIVTGCGEAVTAVISAYKLLKTPYWA
;
A
#
# COMPACT_ATOMS: atom_id res chain seq x y z
N MET A 1 -26.43 15.74 -0.90
CA MET A 1 -25.85 16.51 -2.05
C MET A 1 -25.28 15.49 -3.02
N VAL A 2 -25.64 15.55 -4.31
CA VAL A 2 -25.09 14.66 -5.34
C VAL A 2 -23.76 15.21 -5.80
N LEU A 3 -22.72 14.41 -5.70
CA LEU A 3 -21.36 14.77 -6.13
C LEU A 3 -21.16 14.53 -7.65
N ASP A 4 -20.35 15.35 -8.29
CA ASP A 4 -19.97 15.08 -9.70
C ASP A 4 -19.09 13.84 -9.80
N ILE A 5 -18.10 13.70 -8.90
CA ILE A 5 -17.16 12.59 -8.87
C ILE A 5 -16.99 12.05 -7.43
N ILE A 6 -17.06 10.73 -7.28
CA ILE A 6 -16.55 10.04 -6.10
C ILE A 6 -15.29 9.28 -6.51
N VAL A 7 -14.17 9.60 -5.88
CA VAL A 7 -12.90 8.88 -6.06
C VAL A 7 -12.77 7.83 -4.96
N ILE A 8 -12.51 6.59 -5.33
CA ILE A 8 -12.31 5.49 -4.39
C ILE A 8 -10.82 5.11 -4.39
N GLY A 9 -10.16 5.40 -3.28
CA GLY A 9 -8.73 5.27 -3.06
C GLY A 9 -8.02 6.62 -2.99
N GLY A 10 -7.30 6.87 -1.91
CA GLY A 10 -6.56 8.10 -1.59
C GLY A 10 -5.05 7.99 -1.80
N GLY A 11 -4.59 7.10 -2.69
CA GLY A 11 -3.20 7.06 -3.14
C GLY A 11 -2.88 8.16 -4.15
N PRO A 12 -1.62 8.23 -4.67
CA PRO A 12 -1.20 9.28 -5.60
C PRO A 12 -2.13 9.46 -6.81
N ALA A 13 -2.61 8.37 -7.41
CA ALA A 13 -3.55 8.45 -8.54
C ALA A 13 -4.90 9.04 -8.13
N GLY A 14 -5.48 8.60 -7.00
CA GLY A 14 -6.77 9.12 -6.52
C GLY A 14 -6.69 10.58 -6.07
N LEU A 15 -5.62 10.96 -5.38
CA LEU A 15 -5.36 12.34 -4.99
C LEU A 15 -5.18 13.23 -6.22
N THR A 16 -4.45 12.77 -7.25
CA THR A 16 -4.32 13.46 -8.54
C THR A 16 -5.68 13.61 -9.22
N ALA A 17 -6.52 12.56 -9.20
CA ALA A 17 -7.88 12.65 -9.74
C ALA A 17 -8.69 13.75 -9.02
N GLY A 18 -8.64 13.79 -7.69
CA GLY A 18 -9.29 14.83 -6.89
C GLY A 18 -8.81 16.24 -7.26
N ILE A 19 -7.51 16.46 -7.32
CA ILE A 19 -6.90 17.76 -7.69
C ILE A 19 -7.42 18.20 -9.06
N TYR A 20 -7.33 17.36 -10.09
CA TYR A 20 -7.78 17.71 -11.42
C TYR A 20 -9.29 17.90 -11.54
N ALA A 21 -10.09 17.15 -10.80
CA ALA A 21 -11.53 17.36 -10.72
C ALA A 21 -11.85 18.74 -10.14
N ARG A 22 -11.17 19.16 -9.09
CA ARG A 22 -11.35 20.49 -8.47
C ARG A 22 -10.90 21.61 -9.40
N THR A 23 -9.83 21.44 -10.17
CA THR A 23 -9.44 22.45 -11.18
C THR A 23 -10.48 22.62 -12.31
N ARG A 24 -11.39 21.64 -12.48
CA ARG A 24 -12.54 21.69 -13.39
C ARG A 24 -13.85 22.10 -12.70
N ASN A 25 -13.79 22.61 -11.47
CA ASN A 25 -14.94 22.98 -10.66
C ASN A 25 -15.98 21.85 -10.49
N LEU A 26 -15.51 20.59 -10.42
CA LEU A 26 -16.35 19.45 -10.12
C LEU A 26 -16.41 19.21 -8.61
N SER A 27 -17.61 18.98 -8.10
CA SER A 27 -17.79 18.56 -6.70
C SER A 27 -17.24 17.14 -6.52
N THR A 28 -16.27 16.98 -5.61
CA THR A 28 -15.47 15.75 -5.53
C THR A 28 -15.27 15.32 -4.08
N LEU A 29 -15.45 14.01 -3.82
CA LEU A 29 -15.14 13.34 -2.56
C LEU A 29 -14.14 12.23 -2.83
N ILE A 30 -13.09 12.15 -2.01
CA ILE A 30 -12.12 11.04 -2.01
C ILE A 30 -12.39 10.17 -0.79
N LEU A 31 -12.62 8.87 -1.00
CA LEU A 31 -12.81 7.86 0.04
C LEU A 31 -11.56 6.99 0.12
N GLU A 32 -10.90 6.99 1.27
CA GLU A 32 -9.71 6.20 1.55
C GLU A 32 -9.95 5.26 2.74
N ALA A 33 -9.65 3.98 2.54
CA ALA A 33 -9.93 2.95 3.53
C ALA A 33 -8.99 3.00 4.75
N GLU A 34 -7.76 3.45 4.55
CA GLU A 34 -6.72 3.57 5.58
C GLU A 34 -6.32 5.03 5.74
N GLN A 35 -5.07 5.34 5.43
CA GLN A 35 -4.48 6.67 5.48
C GLN A 35 -4.26 7.21 4.06
N ALA A 36 -4.61 8.46 3.83
CA ALA A 36 -4.35 9.12 2.55
C ALA A 36 -2.84 9.24 2.29
N GLY A 37 -2.46 9.20 1.00
CA GLY A 37 -1.09 8.99 0.54
C GLY A 37 -0.87 7.56 0.02
N GLY A 38 -1.80 6.64 0.35
CA GLY A 38 -1.81 5.25 -0.14
C GLY A 38 -0.56 4.47 0.25
N GLN A 39 -0.05 3.62 -0.64
CA GLN A 39 1.11 2.76 -0.34
C GLN A 39 2.35 3.54 0.10
N LEU A 40 2.52 4.78 -0.34
CA LEU A 40 3.64 5.63 0.06
C LEU A 40 3.62 5.95 1.55
N ALA A 41 2.47 6.37 2.07
CA ALA A 41 2.33 6.75 3.47
C ALA A 41 2.13 5.53 4.39
N TRP A 42 1.49 4.47 3.88
CA TRP A 42 1.02 3.38 4.71
C TRP A 42 1.85 2.10 4.61
N LEU A 43 2.36 1.73 3.42
CA LEU A 43 3.06 0.47 3.21
C LEU A 43 4.59 0.64 3.18
N TYR A 44 5.06 1.75 2.61
CA TYR A 44 6.47 2.02 2.40
C TYR A 44 6.88 3.44 2.85
N PRO A 45 6.52 3.88 4.08
CA PRO A 45 6.72 5.27 4.50
C PRO A 45 8.19 5.71 4.47
N THR A 46 9.10 4.83 4.85
CA THR A 46 10.54 5.10 4.97
C THR A 46 11.33 4.77 3.70
N LYS A 47 10.68 4.15 2.70
CA LYS A 47 11.34 3.77 1.46
C LYS A 47 11.56 4.98 0.55
N SER A 48 12.82 5.19 0.12
CA SER A 48 13.16 6.26 -0.81
C SER A 48 12.61 5.97 -2.22
N VAL A 49 11.97 6.97 -2.80
CA VAL A 49 11.42 6.99 -4.16
C VAL A 49 12.38 7.75 -5.06
N TYR A 50 12.94 7.06 -6.07
CA TYR A 50 13.92 7.64 -7.00
C TYR A 50 13.38 7.87 -8.41
N ASP A 51 12.23 7.26 -8.73
CA ASP A 51 11.63 7.23 -10.06
C ASP A 51 10.40 8.15 -10.19
N TYR A 52 10.24 9.10 -9.27
CA TYR A 52 9.24 10.16 -9.40
C TYR A 52 9.93 11.48 -9.83
N PRO A 53 9.61 12.02 -11.02
CA PRO A 53 10.27 13.23 -11.56
C PRO A 53 10.20 14.40 -10.58
N SER A 54 11.26 15.19 -10.55
CA SER A 54 11.50 16.36 -9.70
C SER A 54 11.93 16.05 -8.26
N TYR A 55 12.00 14.78 -7.85
CA TYR A 55 12.50 14.38 -6.55
C TYR A 55 13.64 13.36 -6.69
N ILE A 56 14.69 13.56 -5.92
CA ILE A 56 15.86 12.68 -5.89
C ILE A 56 15.91 11.99 -4.53
N GLY A 57 15.28 10.81 -4.44
CA GLY A 57 15.32 10.00 -3.22
C GLY A 57 14.45 10.53 -2.07
N ILE A 58 13.25 11.04 -2.37
CA ILE A 58 12.27 11.45 -1.34
C ILE A 58 11.72 10.23 -0.60
N GLU A 59 11.52 10.32 0.71
CA GLU A 59 10.87 9.26 1.48
C GLU A 59 9.39 9.12 1.06
N GLY A 60 8.87 7.90 1.11
CA GLY A 60 7.50 7.60 0.66
C GLY A 60 6.47 8.40 1.45
N GLU A 61 6.63 8.51 2.78
CA GLU A 61 5.72 9.29 3.64
C GLU A 61 5.68 10.76 3.24
N ASP A 62 6.85 11.37 3.02
CA ASP A 62 6.94 12.78 2.63
C ASP A 62 6.26 13.02 1.28
N LEU A 63 6.54 12.18 0.29
CA LEU A 63 5.89 12.28 -1.02
C LEU A 63 4.38 12.06 -0.91
N GLY A 64 3.94 11.07 -0.15
CA GLY A 64 2.53 10.80 0.11
C GLY A 64 1.82 11.98 0.76
N GLN A 65 2.45 12.58 1.77
CA GLN A 65 1.92 13.76 2.47
C GLN A 65 1.82 14.98 1.55
N MET A 66 2.80 15.19 0.65
CA MET A 66 2.75 16.27 -0.33
C MET A 66 1.56 16.12 -1.29
N PHE A 67 1.23 14.90 -1.74
CA PHE A 67 0.01 14.67 -2.53
C PHE A 67 -1.26 15.00 -1.74
N VAL A 68 -1.32 14.61 -0.46
CA VAL A 68 -2.47 14.88 0.42
C VAL A 68 -2.64 16.37 0.62
N GLU A 69 -1.57 17.09 0.95
CA GLU A 69 -1.60 18.53 1.14
C GLU A 69 -2.04 19.26 -0.14
N HIS A 70 -1.48 18.88 -1.29
CA HIS A 70 -1.86 19.44 -2.58
C HIS A 70 -3.36 19.23 -2.87
N ALA A 71 -3.90 18.07 -2.59
CA ALA A 71 -5.34 17.81 -2.74
C ALA A 71 -6.18 18.68 -1.79
N ARG A 72 -5.80 18.81 -0.53
CA ARG A 72 -6.48 19.64 0.48
C ARG A 72 -6.48 21.12 0.11
N VAL A 73 -5.35 21.65 -0.33
CA VAL A 73 -5.23 23.07 -0.78
C VAL A 73 -6.15 23.34 -1.96
N ASN A 74 -6.35 22.35 -2.85
CA ASN A 74 -7.31 22.47 -3.95
C ASN A 74 -8.77 22.24 -3.52
N GLY A 75 -9.05 22.09 -2.24
CA GLY A 75 -10.40 21.94 -1.69
C GLY A 75 -10.99 20.55 -1.91
N CYS A 76 -10.18 19.51 -2.03
CA CYS A 76 -10.67 18.13 -2.02
C CYS A 76 -11.11 17.73 -0.62
N GLU A 77 -12.32 17.20 -0.48
CA GLU A 77 -12.74 16.50 0.72
C GLU A 77 -12.17 15.09 0.68
N ILE A 78 -11.39 14.71 1.71
CA ILE A 78 -10.77 13.38 1.85
C ILE A 78 -11.30 12.76 3.14
N ARG A 79 -11.88 11.57 3.05
CA ARG A 79 -12.36 10.78 4.19
C ARG A 79 -11.50 9.54 4.35
N GLU A 80 -10.75 9.52 5.42
CA GLU A 80 -9.83 8.44 5.79
C GLU A 80 -10.50 7.43 6.74
N GLY A 81 -10.01 6.20 6.74
CA GLY A 81 -10.60 5.09 7.50
C GLY A 81 -12.01 4.77 7.04
N GLU A 82 -12.32 5.00 5.77
CA GLU A 82 -13.66 4.81 5.21
C GLU A 82 -13.63 3.86 4.01
N THR A 83 -13.96 2.59 4.29
CA THR A 83 -13.90 1.50 3.32
C THR A 83 -15.19 1.41 2.50
N VAL A 84 -15.07 1.47 1.18
CA VAL A 84 -16.19 1.25 0.27
C VAL A 84 -16.56 -0.24 0.22
N GLU A 85 -17.80 -0.54 0.55
CA GLU A 85 -18.34 -1.89 0.59
C GLU A 85 -19.15 -2.24 -0.65
N ARG A 86 -19.84 -1.25 -1.22
CA ARG A 86 -20.75 -1.44 -2.34
C ARG A 86 -20.84 -0.22 -3.23
N VAL A 87 -20.90 -0.48 -4.53
CA VAL A 87 -21.25 0.49 -5.56
C VAL A 87 -22.45 -0.03 -6.32
N LYS A 88 -23.52 0.76 -6.43
CA LYS A 88 -24.72 0.46 -7.19
C LYS A 88 -25.10 1.63 -8.06
N GLY A 89 -25.73 1.37 -9.20
CA GLY A 89 -26.24 2.39 -10.10
C GLY A 89 -25.67 2.29 -11.49
N GLY A 90 -25.79 3.37 -12.24
CA GLY A 90 -25.35 3.55 -13.62
C GLY A 90 -25.98 4.79 -14.23
N LYS A 91 -25.59 5.15 -15.46
CA LYS A 91 -26.15 6.30 -16.20
C LYS A 91 -26.13 7.61 -15.38
N ASN A 92 -24.98 7.98 -14.85
CA ASN A 92 -24.74 9.23 -14.09
C ASN A 92 -25.45 9.29 -12.72
N SER A 93 -25.79 8.17 -12.11
CA SER A 93 -26.29 8.09 -10.73
C SER A 93 -25.77 6.83 -10.07
N PHE A 94 -24.87 7.01 -9.11
CA PHE A 94 -24.25 5.92 -8.33
C PHE A 94 -24.48 6.16 -6.85
N LEU A 95 -24.80 5.09 -6.15
CA LEU A 95 -24.85 5.03 -4.69
C LEU A 95 -23.65 4.25 -4.19
N VAL A 96 -22.76 4.90 -3.47
CA VAL A 96 -21.56 4.35 -2.86
C VAL A 96 -21.81 4.17 -1.37
N THR A 97 -21.83 2.92 -0.91
CA THR A 97 -22.00 2.56 0.51
C THR A 97 -20.65 2.21 1.10
N THR A 98 -20.33 2.78 2.26
CA THR A 98 -19.13 2.55 3.03
C THR A 98 -19.46 1.99 4.41
N ASN A 99 -18.45 1.65 5.19
CA ASN A 99 -18.59 1.29 6.61
C ASN A 99 -19.07 2.44 7.50
N LYS A 100 -19.11 3.69 7.01
CA LYS A 100 -19.50 4.87 7.79
C LYS A 100 -20.72 5.62 7.23
N GLY A 101 -21.10 5.38 5.98
CA GLY A 101 -22.20 6.11 5.38
C GLY A 101 -22.49 5.74 3.93
N THR A 102 -23.29 6.57 3.29
CA THR A 102 -23.68 6.39 1.89
C THR A 102 -23.62 7.73 1.16
N TYR A 103 -23.04 7.71 -0.02
CA TYR A 103 -22.80 8.89 -0.86
C TYR A 103 -23.41 8.69 -2.24
N GLU A 104 -23.93 9.78 -2.79
CA GLU A 104 -24.48 9.78 -4.13
C GLU A 104 -23.56 10.58 -5.06
N GLY A 105 -23.18 9.97 -6.20
CA GLY A 105 -22.30 10.59 -7.19
C GLY A 105 -22.76 10.31 -8.61
N ARG A 106 -22.42 11.24 -9.52
CA ARG A 106 -22.75 11.12 -10.94
C ARG A 106 -21.75 10.21 -11.70
N THR A 107 -20.51 10.23 -11.26
CA THR A 107 -19.43 9.38 -11.82
C THR A 107 -18.53 8.86 -10.69
N ILE A 108 -17.81 7.78 -10.98
CA ILE A 108 -16.86 7.15 -10.05
C ILE A 108 -15.51 7.04 -10.72
N ILE A 109 -14.44 7.31 -9.97
CA ILE A 109 -13.06 7.00 -10.36
C ILE A 109 -12.49 6.00 -9.35
N LEU A 110 -12.16 4.79 -9.84
CA LEU A 110 -11.53 3.75 -9.04
C LEU A 110 -10.01 3.91 -9.08
N ALA A 111 -9.41 4.26 -7.96
CA ALA A 111 -7.97 4.46 -7.79
C ALA A 111 -7.42 3.62 -6.62
N ILE A 112 -7.97 2.41 -6.45
CA ILE A 112 -7.74 1.52 -5.30
C ILE A 112 -6.38 0.82 -5.32
N GLY A 113 -5.53 1.09 -6.31
CA GLY A 113 -4.20 0.49 -6.43
C GLY A 113 -4.26 -1.04 -6.51
N ASN A 114 -3.39 -1.71 -5.77
CA ASN A 114 -3.44 -3.16 -5.64
C ASN A 114 -4.42 -3.65 -4.54
N GLY A 115 -5.29 -2.76 -4.04
CA GLY A 115 -6.21 -3.02 -2.94
C GLY A 115 -5.57 -2.85 -1.57
N LEU A 116 -6.32 -3.22 -0.55
CA LEU A 116 -5.80 -3.32 0.82
C LEU A 116 -4.94 -4.57 0.96
N PHE A 117 -3.93 -4.48 1.78
CA PHE A 117 -3.00 -5.59 2.01
C PHE A 117 -3.00 -5.98 3.48
N ASN A 118 -3.22 -7.26 3.74
CA ASN A 118 -2.89 -7.85 5.04
C ASN A 118 -1.45 -8.37 5.01
N PRO A 119 -0.67 -8.16 6.06
CA PRO A 119 0.59 -8.86 6.20
C PRO A 119 0.34 -10.36 6.25
N ARG A 120 1.16 -11.13 5.55
CA ARG A 120 1.16 -12.58 5.72
C ARG A 120 1.61 -12.91 7.12
N ARG A 121 0.81 -13.72 7.79
CA ARG A 121 1.13 -14.22 9.13
C ARG A 121 1.90 -15.53 9.02
N LEU A 122 2.75 -15.79 10.01
CA LEU A 122 3.43 -17.08 10.14
C LEU A 122 2.48 -18.15 10.72
N GLY A 123 1.46 -17.73 11.46
CA GLY A 123 0.50 -18.62 12.12
C GLY A 123 1.10 -19.36 13.31
N ILE A 124 2.11 -18.78 13.95
CA ILE A 124 2.83 -19.38 15.09
C ILE A 124 2.25 -18.91 16.43
N PRO A 125 2.45 -19.70 17.51
CA PRO A 125 2.07 -19.25 18.85
C PRO A 125 2.74 -17.94 19.24
N GLY A 126 2.02 -17.06 19.94
CA GLY A 126 2.49 -15.77 20.40
C GLY A 126 2.42 -14.65 19.33
N GLU A 127 2.34 -14.97 18.04
CA GLU A 127 2.35 -13.96 16.97
C GLU A 127 1.20 -12.94 17.11
N ALA A 128 -0.02 -13.41 17.28
CA ALA A 128 -1.20 -12.55 17.44
C ALA A 128 -1.26 -11.85 18.80
N GLU A 129 -0.76 -12.49 19.85
CA GLU A 129 -0.76 -11.97 21.22
C GLU A 129 0.15 -10.74 21.36
N PHE A 130 1.32 -10.79 20.70
CA PHE A 130 2.33 -9.73 20.77
C PHE A 130 2.26 -8.75 19.61
N GLU A 131 1.27 -8.85 18.73
CA GLU A 131 1.05 -7.85 17.67
C GLU A 131 0.80 -6.46 18.28
N GLY A 132 1.63 -5.48 17.87
CA GLY A 132 1.63 -4.14 18.46
C GLY A 132 2.31 -4.03 19.83
N LYS A 133 2.70 -5.15 20.45
CA LYS A 133 3.41 -5.23 21.72
C LYS A 133 4.84 -5.76 21.56
N GLY A 134 5.47 -5.46 20.44
CA GLY A 134 6.81 -5.92 20.10
C GLY A 134 6.86 -6.75 18.81
N VAL A 135 5.74 -7.31 18.33
CA VAL A 135 5.63 -7.90 16.99
C VAL A 135 5.06 -6.86 16.02
N HIS A 136 5.77 -6.62 14.93
CA HIS A 136 5.48 -5.64 13.90
C HIS A 136 5.49 -6.30 12.52
N TYR A 137 4.63 -5.84 11.62
CA TYR A 137 4.62 -6.24 10.21
C TYR A 137 5.13 -5.13 9.28
N ARG A 138 5.37 -3.95 9.83
CA ARG A 138 5.82 -2.74 9.13
C ARG A 138 6.70 -1.91 10.03
N VAL A 139 7.60 -1.16 9.43
CA VAL A 139 8.36 -0.10 10.08
C VAL A 139 7.68 1.21 9.73
N ARG A 140 7.00 1.81 10.70
CA ARG A 140 6.40 3.14 10.54
C ARG A 140 7.41 4.24 10.84
N ASP A 141 8.20 4.03 11.88
CA ASP A 141 9.28 4.91 12.28
C ASP A 141 10.48 4.07 12.71
N ARG A 142 11.61 4.23 12.03
CA ARG A 142 12.86 3.53 12.38
C ARG A 142 13.35 3.86 13.80
N ARG A 143 12.94 5.02 14.37
CA ARG A 143 13.28 5.42 15.74
C ARG A 143 12.68 4.51 16.80
N ASP A 144 11.58 3.83 16.51
CA ASP A 144 10.93 2.86 17.40
C ASP A 144 11.83 1.66 17.74
N PHE A 145 12.84 1.42 16.92
CA PHE A 145 13.79 0.30 17.06
C PHE A 145 15.15 0.74 17.61
N LYS A 146 15.31 2.03 17.96
CA LYS A 146 16.58 2.55 18.48
C LYS A 146 17.00 1.85 19.76
N ASN A 147 18.29 1.42 19.82
CA ASN A 147 18.90 0.69 20.93
C ASN A 147 18.25 -0.64 21.29
N LYS A 148 17.37 -1.21 20.42
CA LYS A 148 16.74 -2.50 20.62
C LYS A 148 17.49 -3.62 19.91
N ARG A 149 17.38 -4.84 20.45
CA ARG A 149 17.69 -6.07 19.72
C ARG A 149 16.45 -6.41 18.89
N VAL A 150 16.63 -6.46 17.57
CA VAL A 150 15.52 -6.66 16.62
C VAL A 150 15.74 -7.95 15.84
N LEU A 151 14.68 -8.76 15.77
CA LEU A 151 14.63 -9.92 14.90
C LEU A 151 13.79 -9.56 13.67
N VAL A 152 14.36 -9.67 12.48
CA VAL A 152 13.63 -9.53 11.21
C VAL A 152 13.41 -10.90 10.60
N VAL A 153 12.18 -11.19 10.18
CA VAL A 153 11.84 -12.49 9.56
C VAL A 153 11.45 -12.26 8.11
N GLY A 154 12.19 -12.86 7.18
CA GLY A 154 11.91 -12.73 5.75
C GLY A 154 13.11 -13.06 4.87
N GLY A 155 13.01 -12.78 3.57
CA GLY A 155 14.09 -13.08 2.64
C GLY A 155 13.86 -12.55 1.22
N GLY A 156 12.92 -11.63 1.05
CA GLY A 156 12.75 -10.81 -0.14
C GLY A 156 13.32 -9.40 0.06
N ASP A 157 13.32 -8.58 -0.98
CA ASP A 157 13.88 -7.23 -0.95
C ASP A 157 13.41 -6.41 0.25
N SER A 158 12.12 -6.39 0.52
CA SER A 158 11.56 -5.61 1.65
C SER A 158 12.11 -6.03 3.01
N ALA A 159 12.36 -7.34 3.24
CA ALA A 159 12.93 -7.80 4.51
C ALA A 159 14.40 -7.36 4.66
N LEU A 160 15.17 -7.43 3.57
CA LEU A 160 16.56 -6.99 3.55
C LEU A 160 16.66 -5.48 3.71
N GLU A 161 15.84 -4.71 3.00
CA GLU A 161 15.76 -3.24 3.10
C GLU A 161 15.42 -2.81 4.54
N ILE A 162 14.42 -3.44 5.16
CA ILE A 162 14.05 -3.19 6.56
C ILE A 162 15.21 -3.51 7.52
N ALA A 163 15.87 -4.65 7.35
CA ALA A 163 17.02 -5.01 8.20
C ALA A 163 18.15 -4.00 8.10
N LEU A 164 18.46 -3.52 6.87
CA LEU A 164 19.46 -2.51 6.58
C LEU A 164 19.09 -1.13 7.13
N GLU A 165 17.82 -0.78 7.11
CA GLU A 165 17.32 0.47 7.64
C GLU A 165 17.38 0.51 9.17
N VAL A 166 16.88 -0.55 9.80
CA VAL A 166 16.77 -0.63 11.26
C VAL A 166 18.14 -0.76 11.93
N VAL A 167 19.10 -1.44 11.29
CA VAL A 167 20.43 -1.66 11.86
C VAL A 167 21.21 -0.37 12.14
N ALA A 168 20.89 0.72 11.45
CA ALA A 168 21.53 2.01 11.65
C ALA A 168 21.28 2.60 13.05
N GLY A 169 20.19 2.23 13.72
CA GLY A 169 19.83 2.74 15.03
C GLY A 169 19.64 1.66 16.10
N ALA A 170 19.42 0.41 15.71
CA ALA A 170 19.23 -0.71 16.59
C ALA A 170 20.54 -1.09 17.33
N ARG A 171 20.41 -1.73 18.48
CA ARG A 171 21.54 -2.31 19.22
C ARG A 171 22.10 -3.54 18.53
N GLU A 172 21.23 -4.36 17.96
CA GLU A 172 21.54 -5.57 17.23
C GLU A 172 20.37 -5.91 16.30
N VAL A 173 20.67 -6.36 15.06
CA VAL A 173 19.67 -6.88 14.14
C VAL A 173 20.05 -8.28 13.72
N THR A 174 19.11 -9.21 13.85
CA THR A 174 19.22 -10.58 13.35
C THR A 174 18.14 -10.81 12.29
N LEU A 175 18.55 -11.19 11.07
CA LEU A 175 17.64 -11.58 10.01
C LEU A 175 17.50 -13.10 9.94
N VAL A 176 16.28 -13.60 10.08
CA VAL A 176 15.95 -15.03 10.00
C VAL A 176 15.38 -15.33 8.63
N HIS A 177 15.99 -16.26 7.91
CA HIS A 177 15.57 -16.67 6.57
C HIS A 177 15.49 -18.19 6.45
N ARG A 178 14.33 -18.71 5.99
CA ARG A 178 14.05 -20.16 5.93
C ARG A 178 14.80 -20.94 4.87
N ARG A 179 15.54 -20.28 3.97
CA ARG A 179 16.29 -20.89 2.87
C ARG A 179 17.79 -20.57 2.97
N ALA A 180 18.58 -21.25 2.15
CA ALA A 180 20.01 -20.98 2.02
C ALA A 180 20.32 -19.70 1.22
N GLU A 181 19.37 -19.25 0.37
CA GLU A 181 19.55 -18.12 -0.54
C GLU A 181 18.36 -17.15 -0.46
N PHE A 182 18.64 -15.87 -0.56
CA PHE A 182 17.63 -14.82 -0.59
C PHE A 182 16.90 -14.76 -1.95
N ARG A 183 15.64 -14.33 -1.92
CA ARG A 183 14.86 -13.97 -3.11
C ARG A 183 14.79 -12.44 -3.21
N ALA A 184 15.95 -11.81 -3.25
CA ALA A 184 16.10 -10.36 -3.29
C ALA A 184 17.07 -9.98 -4.40
N MET A 185 17.08 -8.71 -4.80
CA MET A 185 18.03 -8.17 -5.77
C MET A 185 19.46 -8.29 -5.24
N GLU A 186 20.39 -8.61 -6.11
CA GLU A 186 21.82 -8.80 -5.78
C GLU A 186 22.39 -7.59 -5.02
N LYS A 187 22.01 -6.38 -5.40
CA LYS A 187 22.42 -5.15 -4.72
C LYS A 187 22.03 -5.13 -3.24
N ASN A 188 20.82 -5.60 -2.91
CA ASN A 188 20.32 -5.63 -1.53
C ASN A 188 21.03 -6.72 -0.73
N VAL A 189 21.29 -7.87 -1.36
CA VAL A 189 22.06 -8.97 -0.74
C VAL A 189 23.49 -8.52 -0.45
N GLU A 190 24.15 -7.88 -1.42
CA GLU A 190 25.53 -7.36 -1.25
C GLU A 190 25.62 -6.31 -0.13
N ALA A 191 24.65 -5.40 -0.07
CA ALA A 191 24.55 -4.40 1.00
C ALA A 191 24.37 -5.07 2.37
N LEU A 192 23.48 -6.07 2.46
CA LEU A 192 23.24 -6.82 3.69
C LEU A 192 24.50 -7.53 4.19
N LEU A 193 25.24 -8.22 3.29
CA LEU A 193 26.46 -8.94 3.65
C LEU A 193 27.62 -8.02 4.09
N LYS A 194 27.60 -6.75 3.67
CA LYS A 194 28.54 -5.70 4.13
C LYS A 194 28.10 -5.01 5.42
N SER A 195 26.87 -5.26 5.88
CA SER A 195 26.31 -4.63 7.07
C SER A 195 26.60 -5.43 8.36
N PRO A 196 26.37 -4.86 9.56
CA PRO A 196 26.49 -5.60 10.81
C PRO A 196 25.26 -6.49 11.12
N VAL A 197 24.33 -6.68 10.20
CA VAL A 197 23.17 -7.57 10.39
C VAL A 197 23.65 -9.03 10.46
N LYS A 198 23.24 -9.73 11.52
CA LYS A 198 23.46 -11.18 11.64
C LYS A 198 22.42 -11.93 10.85
N VAL A 199 22.82 -12.86 10.00
CA VAL A 199 21.91 -13.66 9.18
C VAL A 199 21.86 -15.11 9.68
N LEU A 200 20.66 -15.62 9.93
CA LEU A 200 20.38 -17.03 10.19
C LEU A 200 19.67 -17.61 8.97
N TYR A 201 20.43 -18.32 8.16
CA TYR A 201 19.91 -19.07 7.01
C TYR A 201 19.27 -20.39 7.47
N ASN A 202 18.44 -20.96 6.60
CA ASN A 202 17.74 -22.22 6.84
C ASN A 202 16.99 -22.25 8.20
N SER A 203 16.54 -21.09 8.66
CA SER A 203 15.99 -20.91 10.00
C SER A 203 14.61 -20.27 9.95
N GLU A 204 13.75 -20.70 10.84
CA GLU A 204 12.36 -20.22 10.93
C GLU A 204 12.02 -19.77 12.35
N LEU A 205 11.29 -18.67 12.49
CA LEU A 205 10.65 -18.31 13.76
C LEU A 205 9.45 -19.23 13.98
N VAL A 206 9.41 -19.97 15.07
CA VAL A 206 8.38 -20.99 15.33
C VAL A 206 7.53 -20.73 16.57
N ASN A 207 7.98 -19.87 17.47
CA ASN A 207 7.23 -19.50 18.68
C ASN A 207 7.71 -18.14 19.19
N ILE A 208 6.83 -17.39 19.86
CA ILE A 208 7.12 -16.13 20.52
C ILE A 208 6.53 -16.21 21.93
N GLU A 209 7.36 -15.98 22.93
CA GLU A 209 6.98 -15.95 24.34
C GLU A 209 7.49 -14.66 24.99
N GLY A 210 7.07 -14.37 26.21
CA GLY A 210 7.60 -13.24 26.98
C GLY A 210 6.55 -12.23 27.41
N ALA A 211 6.95 -10.98 27.46
CA ALA A 211 6.11 -9.85 27.83
C ALA A 211 6.43 -8.65 26.93
N ASP A 212 5.60 -7.59 27.02
CA ASP A 212 5.83 -6.36 26.28
C ASP A 212 7.25 -5.81 26.51
N GLY A 213 7.97 -5.57 25.40
CA GLY A 213 9.35 -5.09 25.43
C GLY A 213 10.43 -6.12 25.77
N ALA A 214 10.09 -7.40 25.98
CA ALA A 214 11.05 -8.48 26.23
C ALA A 214 10.53 -9.82 25.70
N LEU A 215 10.76 -10.08 24.42
CA LEU A 215 10.28 -11.27 23.72
C LEU A 215 11.38 -12.32 23.60
N ASP A 216 11.04 -13.56 23.83
CA ASP A 216 11.83 -14.75 23.60
C ASP A 216 11.38 -15.39 22.28
N ALA A 217 12.11 -15.10 21.20
CA ALA A 217 11.88 -15.62 19.85
C ALA A 217 12.52 -17.00 19.72
N VAL A 218 11.71 -18.05 19.56
CA VAL A 218 12.22 -19.41 19.33
C VAL A 218 12.47 -19.62 17.85
N VAL A 219 13.75 -19.74 17.50
CA VAL A 219 14.20 -19.95 16.13
C VAL A 219 14.59 -21.41 15.94
N TYR A 220 14.04 -22.04 14.93
CA TYR A 220 14.31 -23.42 14.54
C TYR A 220 15.24 -23.45 13.34
N ASP A 221 16.31 -24.21 13.42
CA ASP A 221 17.24 -24.45 12.31
C ASP A 221 16.81 -25.71 11.53
N ASN A 222 16.48 -25.56 10.28
CA ASN A 222 15.97 -26.62 9.41
C ASN A 222 17.05 -27.64 9.00
N GLN A 223 18.35 -27.36 9.24
CA GLN A 223 19.45 -28.27 8.93
C GLN A 223 19.88 -29.10 10.15
N THR A 224 20.10 -28.40 11.29
CA THR A 224 20.53 -29.09 12.52
C THR A 224 19.36 -29.63 13.32
N LEU A 225 18.14 -29.17 13.03
CA LEU A 225 16.88 -29.46 13.74
C LEU A 225 16.87 -28.95 15.20
N ASP A 226 17.78 -28.03 15.51
CA ASP A 226 17.89 -27.42 16.82
C ASP A 226 16.94 -26.23 16.97
N LYS A 227 16.54 -25.96 18.22
CA LYS A 227 15.84 -24.75 18.60
C LYS A 227 16.73 -23.85 19.44
N THR A 228 16.81 -22.58 19.07
CA THR A 228 17.52 -21.57 19.84
C THR A 228 16.56 -20.46 20.25
N VAL A 229 16.72 -19.93 21.45
CA VAL A 229 15.96 -18.77 21.93
C VAL A 229 16.76 -17.50 21.72
N LYS A 230 16.17 -16.54 21.04
CA LYS A 230 16.72 -15.19 20.85
C LYS A 230 15.89 -14.20 21.68
N ARG A 231 16.53 -13.60 22.70
CA ARG A 231 15.87 -12.56 23.47
C ARG A 231 15.99 -11.21 22.77
N VAL A 232 14.85 -10.63 22.39
CA VAL A 232 14.74 -9.41 21.59
C VAL A 232 13.70 -8.45 22.16
N GLU A 233 13.79 -7.18 21.81
CA GLU A 233 12.81 -6.17 22.17
C GLU A 233 11.80 -5.88 21.04
N ALA A 234 12.09 -6.36 19.81
CA ALA A 234 11.15 -6.26 18.69
C ALA A 234 11.36 -7.39 17.68
N ILE A 235 10.26 -7.81 17.06
CA ILE A 235 10.23 -8.77 15.96
C ILE A 235 9.50 -8.11 14.80
N ILE A 236 10.13 -8.07 13.62
CA ILE A 236 9.53 -7.55 12.39
C ILE A 236 9.30 -8.72 11.45
N ILE A 237 8.04 -9.08 11.20
CA ILE A 237 7.67 -10.17 10.30
C ILE A 237 7.39 -9.59 8.91
N ASN A 238 8.29 -9.85 7.95
CA ASN A 238 8.18 -9.37 6.57
C ASN A 238 8.31 -10.55 5.59
N VAL A 239 7.29 -11.39 5.56
CA VAL A 239 7.18 -12.58 4.70
C VAL A 239 6.25 -12.36 3.50
N GLY A 240 5.94 -11.10 3.23
CA GLY A 240 5.07 -10.64 2.16
C GLY A 240 3.70 -10.18 2.66
N PHE A 241 2.89 -9.74 1.71
CA PHE A 241 1.54 -9.26 1.96
C PHE A 241 0.54 -10.06 1.12
N GLU A 242 -0.66 -10.23 1.65
CA GLU A 242 -1.80 -10.78 0.93
C GLU A 242 -2.77 -9.67 0.59
N PRO A 243 -3.11 -9.51 -0.69
CA PRO A 243 -4.12 -8.54 -1.03
C PRO A 243 -5.47 -9.00 -0.47
N LEU A 244 -6.15 -8.12 0.22
CA LEU A 244 -7.56 -8.30 0.53
C LEU A 244 -8.33 -8.32 -0.78
N GLN A 245 -9.22 -9.29 -0.92
CA GLN A 245 -10.12 -9.32 -2.07
C GLN A 245 -10.95 -8.04 -2.07
N THR A 246 -10.68 -7.18 -3.03
CA THR A 246 -11.55 -6.03 -3.28
C THR A 246 -12.83 -6.57 -3.91
N LYS A 247 -13.99 -6.12 -3.41
CA LYS A 247 -15.30 -6.57 -3.92
C LYS A 247 -15.62 -6.00 -5.32
N VAL A 248 -14.63 -5.50 -6.06
CA VAL A 248 -14.81 -4.92 -7.43
C VAL A 248 -15.46 -5.88 -8.41
N GLU A 249 -15.25 -7.19 -8.27
CA GLU A 249 -15.93 -8.24 -9.04
C GLU A 249 -17.46 -8.11 -8.95
N LYS A 250 -17.97 -7.66 -7.80
CA LYS A 250 -19.41 -7.50 -7.55
C LYS A 250 -19.99 -6.20 -8.13
N TRP A 251 -19.14 -5.34 -8.71
CA TRP A 251 -19.58 -4.06 -9.28
C TRP A 251 -19.82 -4.14 -10.80
N GLY A 252 -19.73 -5.35 -11.38
CA GLY A 252 -20.01 -5.60 -12.79
C GLY A 252 -18.90 -5.16 -13.75
N LEU A 253 -17.69 -4.99 -13.24
CA LEU A 253 -16.53 -4.58 -14.02
C LEU A 253 -15.89 -5.77 -14.75
N GLU A 254 -15.44 -5.56 -15.99
CA GLU A 254 -14.57 -6.51 -16.68
C GLU A 254 -13.17 -6.46 -16.10
N LEU A 255 -12.63 -7.64 -15.77
CA LEU A 255 -11.32 -7.80 -15.19
C LEU A 255 -10.37 -8.53 -16.13
N GLU A 256 -9.09 -8.28 -15.98
CA GLU A 256 -8.01 -9.13 -16.47
C GLU A 256 -7.40 -9.85 -15.26
N GLY A 257 -7.44 -11.20 -15.32
CA GLY A 257 -7.18 -12.01 -14.14
C GLY A 257 -8.20 -11.71 -13.03
N ASP A 258 -7.78 -11.85 -11.78
CA ASP A 258 -8.68 -11.77 -10.62
C ASP A 258 -8.89 -10.35 -10.08
N ARG A 259 -8.19 -9.32 -10.59
CA ARG A 259 -8.11 -8.02 -9.91
C ARG A 259 -7.99 -6.79 -10.78
N ASN A 260 -7.35 -6.90 -11.94
CA ASN A 260 -7.02 -5.71 -12.72
C ASN A 260 -8.22 -5.31 -13.57
N ILE A 261 -8.66 -4.07 -13.44
CA ILE A 261 -9.83 -3.55 -14.16
C ILE A 261 -9.41 -3.23 -15.60
N LYS A 262 -10.08 -3.86 -16.58
CA LYS A 262 -9.88 -3.50 -17.99
C LYS A 262 -10.39 -2.11 -18.26
N VAL A 263 -9.54 -1.27 -18.86
CA VAL A 263 -9.90 0.08 -19.24
C VAL A 263 -9.60 0.34 -20.72
N LYS A 264 -10.35 1.26 -21.31
CA LYS A 264 -10.07 1.81 -22.63
C LYS A 264 -9.01 2.92 -22.52
N PRO A 265 -8.46 3.44 -23.65
CA PRO A 265 -7.48 4.53 -23.62
C PRO A 265 -7.96 5.81 -22.93
N ASP A 266 -9.27 6.02 -22.82
CA ASP A 266 -9.91 7.12 -22.10
C ASP A 266 -10.15 6.82 -20.61
N MET A 267 -9.57 5.73 -20.10
CA MET A 267 -9.74 5.24 -18.73
C MET A 267 -11.17 4.84 -18.36
N SER A 268 -12.10 4.72 -19.32
CA SER A 268 -13.44 4.19 -19.07
C SER A 268 -13.39 2.67 -18.86
N THR A 269 -14.22 2.18 -17.94
CA THR A 269 -14.42 0.73 -17.67
C THR A 269 -15.55 0.17 -18.53
N SER A 270 -15.88 -1.10 -18.33
CA SER A 270 -17.07 -1.73 -18.94
C SER A 270 -18.39 -1.15 -18.43
N VAL A 271 -18.40 -0.48 -17.28
CA VAL A 271 -19.59 0.14 -16.69
C VAL A 271 -19.62 1.64 -17.02
N PRO A 272 -20.58 2.14 -17.80
CA PRO A 272 -20.69 3.55 -18.15
C PRO A 272 -20.79 4.45 -16.92
N GLY A 273 -19.92 5.47 -16.83
CA GLY A 273 -19.83 6.41 -15.69
C GLY A 273 -18.85 5.94 -14.59
N ILE A 274 -18.27 4.76 -14.72
CA ILE A 274 -17.14 4.32 -13.89
C ILE A 274 -15.85 4.37 -14.69
N PHE A 275 -14.87 5.08 -14.18
CA PHE A 275 -13.50 5.17 -14.70
C PHE A 275 -12.54 4.54 -13.71
N ALA A 276 -11.33 4.17 -14.14
CA ALA A 276 -10.32 3.64 -13.24
C ALA A 276 -8.91 4.13 -13.63
N CYS A 277 -8.01 4.22 -12.66
CA CYS A 277 -6.62 4.67 -12.85
C CYS A 277 -5.68 4.08 -11.78
N GLY A 278 -4.39 4.15 -12.03
CA GLY A 278 -3.35 3.66 -11.14
C GLY A 278 -3.11 2.15 -11.28
N ASP A 279 -2.59 1.52 -10.24
CA ASP A 279 -2.14 0.13 -10.31
C ASP A 279 -3.26 -0.89 -10.47
N VAL A 280 -4.50 -0.49 -10.24
CA VAL A 280 -5.68 -1.36 -10.41
C VAL A 280 -6.05 -1.60 -11.86
N VAL A 281 -5.61 -0.73 -12.80
CA VAL A 281 -6.01 -0.85 -14.20
C VAL A 281 -5.12 -1.78 -14.99
N TRP A 282 -5.71 -2.37 -16.02
CA TRP A 282 -5.02 -3.15 -17.03
C TRP A 282 -5.34 -2.67 -18.43
N TYR A 283 -4.29 -2.51 -19.22
CA TYR A 283 -4.29 -2.36 -20.66
C TYR A 283 -2.93 -2.85 -21.21
N PRO A 284 -2.78 -3.16 -22.52
CA PRO A 284 -1.51 -3.61 -23.08
C PRO A 284 -0.36 -2.65 -22.76
N SER A 285 0.77 -3.19 -22.34
CA SER A 285 1.99 -2.44 -21.93
C SER A 285 1.81 -1.51 -20.71
N LYS A 286 0.87 -1.82 -19.82
CA LYS A 286 0.70 -1.10 -18.55
C LYS A 286 1.95 -1.25 -17.67
N GLU A 287 2.54 -0.11 -17.31
CA GLU A 287 3.57 -0.01 -16.27
C GLU A 287 2.99 0.55 -14.96
N LYS A 288 3.24 -0.15 -13.86
CA LYS A 288 2.77 0.26 -12.52
C LYS A 288 3.78 1.21 -11.89
N ARG A 289 3.62 2.50 -12.16
CA ARG A 289 4.44 3.59 -11.64
C ARG A 289 3.56 4.71 -11.12
N ILE A 290 4.07 5.48 -10.14
CA ILE A 290 3.33 6.63 -9.59
C ILE A 290 2.98 7.61 -10.71
N VAL A 291 3.95 7.97 -11.54
CA VAL A 291 3.76 8.93 -12.63
C VAL A 291 2.76 8.46 -13.67
N THR A 292 2.74 7.16 -14.00
CA THR A 292 1.76 6.58 -14.92
C THR A 292 0.36 6.67 -14.34
N GLY A 293 0.19 6.28 -13.08
CA GLY A 293 -1.09 6.36 -12.38
C GLY A 293 -1.63 7.79 -12.27
N CYS A 294 -0.76 8.78 -12.07
CA CYS A 294 -1.13 10.20 -12.09
C CYS A 294 -1.61 10.65 -13.48
N GLY A 295 -0.92 10.25 -14.56
CA GLY A 295 -1.33 10.56 -15.94
C GLY A 295 -2.68 9.94 -16.30
N GLU A 296 -2.91 8.69 -15.89
CA GLU A 296 -4.19 8.00 -16.05
C GLU A 296 -5.32 8.70 -15.28
N ALA A 297 -5.04 9.18 -14.07
CA ALA A 297 -6.01 9.93 -13.27
C ALA A 297 -6.48 11.21 -13.98
N VAL A 298 -5.55 11.95 -14.61
CA VAL A 298 -5.89 13.11 -15.42
C VAL A 298 -6.82 12.73 -16.58
N THR A 299 -6.49 11.66 -17.30
CA THR A 299 -7.32 11.14 -18.40
C THR A 299 -8.71 10.73 -17.92
N ALA A 300 -8.80 10.00 -16.81
CA ALA A 300 -10.07 9.57 -16.20
C ALA A 300 -10.96 10.76 -15.83
N VAL A 301 -10.38 11.80 -15.22
CA VAL A 301 -11.11 13.03 -14.86
C VAL A 301 -11.62 13.78 -16.10
N ILE A 302 -10.79 13.91 -17.14
CA ILE A 302 -11.21 14.58 -18.38
C ILE A 302 -12.34 13.80 -19.05
N SER A 303 -12.29 12.48 -19.04
CA SER A 303 -13.35 11.63 -19.58
C SER A 303 -14.65 11.75 -18.77
N ALA A 304 -14.56 11.75 -17.44
CA ALA A 304 -15.70 12.02 -16.56
C ALA A 304 -16.28 13.42 -16.80
N TYR A 305 -15.42 14.42 -16.95
CA TYR A 305 -15.85 15.80 -17.24
C TYR A 305 -16.64 15.87 -18.55
N LYS A 306 -16.15 15.24 -19.64
CA LYS A 306 -16.85 15.19 -20.93
C LYS A 306 -18.21 14.49 -20.84
N LEU A 307 -18.33 13.47 -19.97
CA LEU A 307 -19.60 12.80 -19.71
C LEU A 307 -20.59 13.71 -18.97
N LEU A 308 -20.13 14.53 -18.03
CA LEU A 308 -20.95 15.39 -17.17
C LEU A 308 -21.26 16.75 -17.78
N LYS A 309 -20.40 17.26 -18.61
CA LYS A 309 -20.46 18.57 -19.26
C LYS A 309 -20.20 18.41 -20.75
N THR A 310 -20.75 19.28 -21.55
CA THR A 310 -20.42 19.34 -22.98
C THR A 310 -19.48 20.56 -23.20
N PRO A 311 -18.16 20.35 -23.07
CA PRO A 311 -17.23 21.45 -23.25
C PRO A 311 -17.16 21.87 -24.73
N TYR A 312 -17.01 23.14 -24.97
CA TYR A 312 -16.94 23.70 -26.36
C TYR A 312 -15.77 23.17 -27.21
N TRP A 313 -14.79 22.55 -26.55
CA TRP A 313 -13.58 21.97 -27.16
C TRP A 313 -13.64 20.42 -27.27
N ALA A 314 -14.74 19.79 -26.96
CA ALA A 314 -14.90 18.32 -26.99
C ALA A 314 -15.51 17.83 -28.31
#